data_76e182b5aed3fbe95f068b0013dc3d10
#
_entry.id   76e182b5aed3fbe95f068b0013dc3d10
#
_cell.length_a   1.000
_cell.length_b   1.000
_cell.length_c   1.000
_cell.angle_alpha   90.00
_cell.angle_beta   90.00
_cell.angle_gamma   90.00
#
_symmetry.space_group_name_H-M   'P 1'
#
loop_
_entity.id
_entity.type
_entity.pdbx_description
1 polymer ?
#
loop_
_entity_poly.entity_id
_entity_poly.type
_entity_poly.pdbx_seq_one_letter_code
_entity_poly.pdbx_strand_id
1 'polypeptide(L)'
;MLRAAWHVTPPAIWGKLPGHADFVRSGVRHGEPDAWMPWLAQQCRHAGADATARAVAIPVAFVLPPGTLAFARRRFVLGVIAPSVDKVGRHHPLLVYQLAHPRWTQAHFGAQAQEPLDWQFWLARAVARHACAQGAADLRVLERTVRALWRVQPSQDGRAGLKDESNRAHRRRQMQALLERGAGPALPDDPAAALQGVRFLPWADWPNRLQGARAEMAFWQQDAQGRFIGAANRLQKLWGDAP
;
A
#
# COMPACT_ATOMS: atom_id res chain seq x y z
N MET A 1 -12.76 17.85 12.06
CA MET A 1 -12.23 16.48 11.91
C MET A 1 -13.22 15.42 11.43
N LEU A 2 -14.52 15.51 11.70
CA LEU A 2 -15.52 14.48 11.32
C LEU A 2 -15.77 14.33 9.81
N ARG A 3 -15.63 15.38 8.98
CA ARG A 3 -15.88 15.29 7.53
C ARG A 3 -14.86 14.47 6.73
N ALA A 4 -13.61 14.42 7.16
CA ALA A 4 -12.56 13.64 6.47
C ALA A 4 -12.79 12.11 6.56
N ALA A 5 -13.31 11.62 7.67
CA ALA A 5 -13.61 10.21 7.89
C ALA A 5 -14.67 9.62 6.93
N TRP A 6 -15.48 10.49 6.29
CA TRP A 6 -16.51 10.06 5.34
C TRP A 6 -15.97 9.78 3.94
N HIS A 7 -14.79 10.31 3.61
CA HIS A 7 -14.22 10.19 2.29
C HIS A 7 -13.23 9.04 2.16
N VAL A 8 -12.46 8.77 3.22
CA VAL A 8 -11.51 7.66 3.28
C VAL A 8 -11.53 7.04 4.68
N THR A 9 -11.51 5.71 4.76
CA THR A 9 -11.46 5.00 6.05
C THR A 9 -10.05 5.06 6.64
N PRO A 10 -9.90 4.88 7.97
CA PRO A 10 -8.62 4.52 8.54
C PRO A 10 -8.05 3.26 7.86
N PRO A 11 -6.71 3.10 7.82
CA PRO A 11 -6.09 1.91 7.29
C PRO A 11 -6.51 0.65 8.08
N ALA A 12 -6.82 -0.41 7.33
CA ALA A 12 -7.04 -1.76 7.86
C ALA A 12 -5.84 -2.64 7.49
N ILE A 13 -5.48 -3.56 8.37
CA ILE A 13 -4.37 -4.51 8.21
C ILE A 13 -4.94 -5.92 8.24
N TRP A 14 -4.59 -6.74 7.26
CA TRP A 14 -5.00 -8.13 7.20
C TRP A 14 -3.98 -9.00 6.46
N GLY A 15 -3.78 -10.22 6.92
CA GLY A 15 -2.92 -11.19 6.27
C GLY A 15 -2.00 -11.90 7.26
N LYS A 16 -0.87 -12.41 6.77
CA LYS A 16 0.14 -13.03 7.61
C LYS A 16 1.27 -12.06 7.92
N LEU A 17 1.84 -12.21 9.11
CA LEU A 17 2.94 -11.37 9.56
C LEU A 17 3.99 -12.27 10.24
N PRO A 18 5.28 -12.14 9.92
CA PRO A 18 6.34 -12.87 10.58
C PRO A 18 6.25 -12.71 12.11
N GLY A 19 6.41 -13.81 12.83
CA GLY A 19 6.26 -13.82 14.29
C GLY A 19 4.86 -14.12 14.81
N HIS A 20 3.82 -14.10 13.98
CA HIS A 20 2.46 -14.48 14.33
C HIS A 20 2.10 -15.86 13.74
N ALA A 21 1.47 -16.72 14.52
CA ALA A 21 1.11 -18.06 14.08
C ALA A 21 -0.14 -18.11 13.20
N ASP A 22 -0.94 -17.06 13.19
CA ASP A 22 -2.20 -16.98 12.46
C ASP A 22 -2.36 -15.61 11.78
N PHE A 23 -3.48 -15.43 11.07
CA PHE A 23 -3.81 -14.17 10.42
C PHE A 23 -3.88 -13.02 11.42
N VAL A 24 -3.18 -11.95 11.12
CA VAL A 24 -3.30 -10.68 11.85
C VAL A 24 -4.46 -9.86 11.30
N ARG A 25 -5.14 -9.12 12.19
CA ARG A 25 -6.28 -8.26 11.84
C ARG A 25 -6.25 -6.99 12.68
N SER A 26 -6.35 -5.84 12.03
CA SER A 26 -6.56 -4.54 12.68
C SER A 26 -7.41 -3.65 11.79
N GLY A 27 -8.51 -3.12 12.33
CA GLY A 27 -9.42 -2.25 11.58
C GLY A 27 -10.27 -2.97 10.51
N VAL A 28 -10.15 -4.27 10.39
CA VAL A 28 -10.86 -5.13 9.42
C VAL A 28 -12.28 -5.40 9.91
N ARG A 29 -13.27 -5.21 9.04
CA ARG A 29 -14.67 -5.48 9.33
C ARG A 29 -15.01 -6.95 9.08
N HIS A 30 -16.09 -7.39 9.70
CA HIS A 30 -16.63 -8.73 9.45
C HIS A 30 -16.96 -8.92 7.97
N GLY A 31 -16.60 -10.07 7.40
CA GLY A 31 -16.84 -10.41 6.00
C GLY A 31 -15.82 -9.83 4.98
N GLU A 32 -14.97 -8.86 5.36
CA GLU A 32 -13.92 -8.39 4.45
C GLU A 32 -12.91 -9.48 4.08
N PRO A 33 -12.42 -10.32 5.02
CA PRO A 33 -11.54 -11.44 4.70
C PRO A 33 -12.16 -12.44 3.72
N ASP A 34 -13.47 -12.67 3.83
CA ASP A 34 -14.19 -13.63 2.97
C ASP A 34 -14.23 -13.17 1.50
N ALA A 35 -14.16 -11.87 1.27
CA ALA A 35 -14.05 -11.31 -0.08
C ALA A 35 -12.59 -11.24 -0.56
N TRP A 36 -11.64 -10.99 0.35
CA TRP A 36 -10.22 -10.96 0.00
C TRP A 36 -9.68 -12.33 -0.40
N MET A 37 -10.02 -13.40 0.34
CA MET A 37 -9.50 -14.74 0.11
C MET A 37 -9.70 -15.24 -1.33
N PRO A 38 -10.94 -15.29 -1.89
CA PRO A 38 -11.14 -15.76 -3.26
C PRO A 38 -10.53 -14.82 -4.29
N TRP A 39 -10.55 -13.50 -4.03
CA TRP A 39 -9.93 -12.54 -4.92
C TRP A 39 -8.41 -12.74 -5.01
N LEU A 40 -7.73 -12.90 -3.87
CA LEU A 40 -6.29 -13.19 -3.84
C LEU A 40 -5.97 -14.53 -4.49
N ALA A 41 -6.75 -15.56 -4.21
CA ALA A 41 -6.59 -16.87 -4.86
C ALA A 41 -6.69 -16.78 -6.38
N GLN A 42 -7.54 -15.89 -6.89
CA GLN A 42 -7.63 -15.62 -8.33
C GLN A 42 -6.42 -14.86 -8.86
N GLN A 43 -5.93 -13.84 -8.13
CA GLN A 43 -4.81 -13.02 -8.55
C GLN A 43 -3.45 -13.74 -8.43
N CYS A 44 -3.33 -14.68 -7.50
CA CYS A 44 -2.07 -15.39 -7.21
C CYS A 44 -2.01 -16.81 -7.80
N ARG A 45 -2.98 -17.22 -8.61
CA ARG A 45 -3.09 -18.60 -9.15
C ARG A 45 -1.87 -19.09 -9.93
N HIS A 46 -1.09 -18.19 -10.48
CA HIS A 46 0.09 -18.50 -11.31
C HIS A 46 1.41 -18.12 -10.65
N ALA A 47 1.37 -17.51 -9.47
CA ALA A 47 2.58 -17.30 -8.69
C ALA A 47 3.00 -18.66 -8.10
N GLY A 48 3.91 -19.34 -8.76
CA GLY A 48 4.50 -20.58 -8.23
C GLY A 48 5.12 -20.31 -6.86
N ALA A 49 5.21 -21.33 -6.02
CA ALA A 49 5.80 -21.24 -4.68
C ALA A 49 7.21 -20.60 -4.68
N ASP A 50 7.94 -20.72 -5.79
CA ASP A 50 9.26 -20.10 -5.98
C ASP A 50 9.24 -18.59 -6.21
N ALA A 51 8.18 -18.05 -6.80
CA ALA A 51 8.07 -16.59 -7.02
C ALA A 51 7.86 -15.84 -5.71
N THR A 52 7.20 -16.45 -4.73
CA THR A 52 7.04 -15.90 -3.38
C THR A 52 8.34 -15.94 -2.57
N ALA A 53 9.25 -16.87 -2.86
CA ALA A 53 10.53 -16.99 -2.18
C ALA A 53 11.64 -16.09 -2.75
N ARG A 54 11.53 -15.69 -4.02
CA ARG A 54 12.55 -14.88 -4.71
C ARG A 54 12.30 -13.38 -4.71
N ALA A 55 11.07 -12.97 -4.57
CA ALA A 55 10.79 -11.56 -4.40
C ALA A 55 11.21 -11.18 -2.98
N VAL A 56 12.43 -10.68 -2.81
CA VAL A 56 12.69 -9.71 -1.74
C VAL A 56 11.51 -8.78 -1.82
N ALA A 57 10.61 -8.89 -0.86
CA ALA A 57 9.20 -8.58 -1.02
C ALA A 57 8.98 -7.09 -1.31
N ILE A 58 9.16 -6.72 -2.56
CA ILE A 58 8.81 -5.36 -3.00
C ILE A 58 7.29 -5.29 -2.95
N PRO A 59 6.73 -4.48 -2.06
CA PRO A 59 5.29 -4.36 -1.96
C PRO A 59 4.71 -3.79 -3.24
N VAL A 60 3.52 -4.24 -3.57
CA VAL A 60 2.72 -3.73 -4.69
C VAL A 60 1.71 -2.74 -4.15
N ALA A 61 1.80 -1.49 -4.58
CA ALA A 61 0.72 -0.52 -4.37
C ALA A 61 -0.43 -0.82 -5.32
N PHE A 62 -1.66 -0.62 -4.86
CA PHE A 62 -2.83 -0.91 -5.68
C PHE A 62 -3.98 0.08 -5.48
N VAL A 63 -4.79 0.19 -6.53
CA VAL A 63 -6.11 0.83 -6.52
C VAL A 63 -7.09 -0.10 -7.23
N LEU A 64 -8.11 -0.55 -6.50
CA LEU A 64 -9.19 -1.38 -7.04
C LEU A 64 -10.45 -0.52 -7.20
N PRO A 65 -11.11 -0.55 -8.36
CA PRO A 65 -12.33 0.20 -8.59
C PRO A 65 -13.50 -0.32 -7.76
N PRO A 66 -14.56 0.50 -7.61
CA PRO A 66 -15.81 0.08 -6.98
C PRO A 66 -16.35 -1.22 -7.57
N GLY A 67 -16.83 -2.11 -6.72
CA GLY A 67 -17.40 -3.41 -7.14
C GLY A 67 -16.39 -4.54 -7.32
N THR A 68 -15.07 -4.27 -7.31
CA THR A 68 -14.05 -5.33 -7.38
C THR A 68 -14.13 -6.29 -6.19
N LEU A 69 -14.39 -5.77 -5.00
CA LEU A 69 -14.60 -6.55 -3.78
C LEU A 69 -16.01 -6.28 -3.25
N ALA A 70 -16.71 -7.33 -2.86
CA ALA A 70 -18.12 -7.26 -2.46
C ALA A 70 -18.39 -6.26 -1.32
N PHE A 71 -17.46 -6.13 -0.37
CA PHE A 71 -17.59 -5.18 0.74
C PHE A 71 -17.38 -3.72 0.33
N ALA A 72 -16.64 -3.47 -0.75
CA ALA A 72 -16.30 -2.12 -1.18
C ALA A 72 -17.46 -1.42 -1.93
N ARG A 73 -18.33 -2.19 -2.58
CA ARG A 73 -19.52 -1.70 -3.31
C ARG A 73 -19.24 -0.48 -4.20
N ARG A 74 -19.47 0.73 -3.68
CA ARG A 74 -19.34 2.01 -4.38
C ARG A 74 -18.04 2.76 -4.05
N ARG A 75 -17.11 2.11 -3.34
CA ARG A 75 -15.84 2.73 -2.91
C ARG A 75 -14.67 2.07 -3.64
N PHE A 76 -13.65 2.85 -3.89
CA PHE A 76 -12.34 2.31 -4.24
C PHE A 76 -11.71 1.62 -3.04
N VAL A 77 -10.93 0.58 -3.29
CA VAL A 77 -10.01 0.01 -2.31
C VAL A 77 -8.60 0.36 -2.75
N LEU A 78 -7.86 1.02 -1.90
CA LEU A 78 -6.48 1.43 -2.19
C LEU A 78 -5.59 1.01 -1.04
N GLY A 79 -4.36 0.66 -1.35
CA GLY A 79 -3.44 0.18 -0.34
C GLY A 79 -2.18 -0.43 -0.92
N VAL A 80 -1.59 -1.28 -0.10
CA VAL A 80 -0.36 -2.00 -0.41
C VAL A 80 -0.53 -3.47 -0.03
N ILE A 81 0.00 -4.33 -0.87
CA ILE A 81 0.06 -5.77 -0.67
C ILE A 81 1.52 -6.22 -0.79
N ALA A 82 1.98 -7.06 0.12
CA ALA A 82 3.32 -7.65 0.08
C ALA A 82 3.25 -9.15 0.29
N PRO A 83 4.12 -9.94 -0.36
CA PRO A 83 4.32 -11.33 0.03
C PRO A 83 4.72 -11.38 1.50
N SER A 84 4.20 -12.36 2.23
CA SER A 84 4.51 -12.52 3.65
C SER A 84 4.35 -13.98 4.08
N VAL A 85 4.92 -14.29 5.23
CA VAL A 85 4.84 -15.61 5.86
C VAL A 85 4.40 -15.49 7.30
N ASP A 86 3.84 -16.52 7.87
CA ASP A 86 3.62 -16.59 9.32
C ASP A 86 4.83 -17.24 10.05
N LYS A 87 4.72 -17.31 11.37
CA LYS A 87 5.75 -17.89 12.25
C LYS A 87 6.16 -19.33 11.89
N VAL A 88 5.26 -20.08 11.24
CA VAL A 88 5.48 -21.48 10.88
C VAL A 88 5.77 -21.68 9.38
N GLY A 89 6.02 -20.57 8.65
CA GLY A 89 6.42 -20.62 7.23
C GLY A 89 5.26 -20.72 6.23
N ARG A 90 4.01 -20.56 6.65
CA ARG A 90 2.87 -20.60 5.73
C ARG A 90 2.73 -19.26 5.02
N HIS A 91 2.77 -19.28 3.69
CA HIS A 91 2.68 -18.10 2.84
C HIS A 91 1.25 -17.56 2.76
N HIS A 92 1.11 -16.25 2.90
CA HIS A 92 -0.08 -15.49 2.55
C HIS A 92 0.27 -13.99 2.54
N PRO A 93 -0.24 -13.21 1.58
CA PRO A 93 0.06 -11.78 1.54
C PRO A 93 -0.36 -11.02 2.80
N LEU A 94 0.43 -10.01 3.14
CA LEU A 94 0.06 -8.98 4.09
C LEU A 94 -0.51 -7.78 3.33
N LEU A 95 -1.70 -7.34 3.70
CA LEU A 95 -2.40 -6.21 3.10
C LEU A 95 -2.56 -5.10 4.11
N VAL A 96 -2.35 -3.88 3.65
CA VAL A 96 -2.81 -2.67 4.34
C VAL A 96 -3.63 -1.87 3.36
N TYR A 97 -4.91 -1.62 3.67
CA TYR A 97 -5.85 -1.04 2.73
C TYR A 97 -6.83 -0.06 3.38
N GLN A 98 -7.45 0.76 2.54
CA GLN A 98 -8.46 1.75 2.89
C GLN A 98 -9.60 1.72 1.89
N LEU A 99 -10.78 2.14 2.30
CA LEU A 99 -11.91 2.40 1.43
C LEU A 99 -12.03 3.90 1.18
N ALA A 100 -12.04 4.30 -0.08
CA ALA A 100 -12.12 5.70 -0.47
C ALA A 100 -13.34 5.99 -1.34
N HIS A 101 -13.96 7.14 -1.11
CA HIS A 101 -15.04 7.63 -1.95
C HIS A 101 -14.49 8.03 -3.33
N PRO A 102 -15.21 7.77 -4.46
CA PRO A 102 -14.73 8.08 -5.80
C PRO A 102 -14.24 9.53 -5.97
N ARG A 103 -14.98 10.51 -5.49
CA ARG A 103 -14.57 11.93 -5.54
C ARG A 103 -13.26 12.19 -4.83
N TRP A 104 -13.05 11.56 -3.68
CA TRP A 104 -11.79 11.69 -2.95
C TRP A 104 -10.65 11.04 -3.72
N THR A 105 -10.85 9.83 -4.23
CA THR A 105 -9.84 9.10 -4.99
C THR A 105 -9.40 9.90 -6.21
N GLN A 106 -10.34 10.44 -6.97
CA GLN A 106 -10.05 11.26 -8.15
C GLN A 106 -9.27 12.52 -7.81
N ALA A 107 -9.70 13.24 -6.77
CA ALA A 107 -9.02 14.46 -6.34
C ALA A 107 -7.61 14.17 -5.79
N HIS A 108 -7.48 13.12 -4.97
CA HIS A 108 -6.23 12.73 -4.34
C HIS A 108 -5.20 12.24 -5.36
N PHE A 109 -5.57 11.30 -6.22
CA PHE A 109 -4.65 10.79 -7.24
C PHE A 109 -4.42 11.78 -8.38
N GLY A 110 -5.37 12.65 -8.70
CA GLY A 110 -5.17 13.74 -9.64
C GLY A 110 -4.11 14.73 -9.16
N ALA A 111 -4.12 15.04 -7.86
CA ALA A 111 -3.09 15.89 -7.25
C ALA A 111 -1.74 15.17 -7.12
N GLN A 112 -1.75 13.89 -6.81
CA GLN A 112 -0.53 13.07 -6.62
C GLN A 112 0.22 12.75 -7.92
N ALA A 113 -0.42 12.84 -9.07
CA ALA A 113 0.29 12.73 -10.35
C ALA A 113 1.44 13.74 -10.49
N GLN A 114 1.42 14.79 -9.68
CA GLN A 114 2.43 15.87 -9.70
C GLN A 114 3.30 15.92 -8.43
N GLU A 115 3.03 15.08 -7.40
CA GLU A 115 3.64 15.25 -6.08
C GLU A 115 4.11 13.94 -5.45
N PRO A 116 5.36 13.88 -4.95
CA PRO A 116 5.97 12.65 -4.42
C PRO A 116 5.61 12.35 -2.96
N LEU A 117 4.60 12.96 -2.39
CA LEU A 117 4.11 12.69 -1.02
C LEU A 117 3.02 11.62 -1.02
N ASP A 118 3.19 10.61 -1.82
CA ASP A 118 2.24 9.53 -1.92
C ASP A 118 2.16 8.73 -0.61
N TRP A 119 0.98 8.70 -0.03
CA TRP A 119 0.66 7.87 1.12
C TRP A 119 1.04 6.40 0.89
N GLN A 120 0.71 5.86 -0.29
CA GLN A 120 1.00 4.47 -0.64
C GLN A 120 2.49 4.18 -0.73
N PHE A 121 3.30 5.17 -1.11
CA PHE A 121 4.74 5.07 -1.09
C PHE A 121 5.29 4.83 0.33
N TRP A 122 4.86 5.64 1.30
CA TRP A 122 5.28 5.48 2.70
C TRP A 122 4.72 4.22 3.32
N LEU A 123 3.50 3.86 2.94
CA LEU A 123 2.86 2.63 3.35
C LEU A 123 3.62 1.40 2.83
N ALA A 124 4.05 1.40 1.57
CA ALA A 124 4.85 0.33 0.98
C ALA A 124 6.16 0.10 1.75
N ARG A 125 6.84 1.17 2.12
CA ARG A 125 8.06 1.10 2.94
C ARG A 125 7.80 0.50 4.32
N ALA A 126 6.74 0.92 4.99
CA ALA A 126 6.37 0.37 6.29
C ALA A 126 6.03 -1.12 6.19
N VAL A 127 5.25 -1.50 5.18
CA VAL A 127 4.86 -2.90 4.94
C VAL A 127 6.08 -3.76 4.61
N ALA A 128 6.98 -3.28 3.71
CA ALA A 128 8.21 -4.00 3.37
C ALA A 128 9.05 -4.34 4.60
N ARG A 129 9.31 -3.35 5.44
CA ARG A 129 10.11 -3.55 6.66
C ARG A 129 9.53 -4.56 7.62
N HIS A 130 8.20 -4.59 7.76
CA HIS A 130 7.55 -5.55 8.66
C HIS A 130 7.37 -6.93 8.04
N ALA A 131 7.12 -7.02 6.73
CA ALA A 131 6.97 -8.29 6.03
C ALA A 131 8.30 -9.03 5.87
N CYS A 132 9.42 -8.29 5.73
CA CYS A 132 10.77 -8.84 5.61
C CYS A 132 11.54 -8.94 6.94
N ALA A 133 10.93 -8.56 8.07
CA ALA A 133 11.58 -8.60 9.36
C ALA A 133 12.02 -10.05 9.70
N GLN A 134 13.31 -10.26 9.78
CA GLN A 134 13.89 -11.49 10.31
C GLN A 134 13.68 -11.49 11.83
N GLY A 135 12.54 -12.00 12.28
CA GLY A 135 12.20 -12.02 13.70
C GLY A 135 10.73 -11.68 13.95
N ALA A 136 10.37 -11.47 15.19
CA ALA A 136 8.99 -11.22 15.60
C ALA A 136 8.51 -9.82 15.18
N ALA A 137 7.96 -9.69 13.97
CA ALA A 137 7.24 -8.50 13.60
C ALA A 137 6.01 -8.35 14.51
N ASP A 138 5.90 -7.23 15.21
CA ASP A 138 4.78 -6.96 16.12
C ASP A 138 3.67 -6.20 15.37
N LEU A 139 2.47 -6.78 15.35
CA LEU A 139 1.28 -6.17 14.77
C LEU A 139 0.99 -4.79 15.38
N ARG A 140 1.20 -4.63 16.69
CA ARG A 140 0.95 -3.35 17.36
C ARG A 140 1.92 -2.26 16.90
N VAL A 141 3.16 -2.65 16.58
CA VAL A 141 4.17 -1.73 16.04
C VAL A 141 3.78 -1.33 14.62
N LEU A 142 3.44 -2.32 13.76
CA LEU A 142 2.95 -2.04 12.41
C LEU A 142 1.73 -1.13 12.43
N GLU A 143 0.74 -1.43 13.27
CA GLU A 143 -0.49 -0.64 13.39
C GLU A 143 -0.20 0.81 13.82
N ARG A 144 0.64 1.02 14.83
CA ARG A 144 1.05 2.35 15.28
C ARG A 144 1.77 3.13 14.18
N THR A 145 2.69 2.47 13.47
CA THR A 145 3.45 3.07 12.37
C THR A 145 2.53 3.49 11.24
N VAL A 146 1.68 2.59 10.76
CA VAL A 146 0.70 2.85 9.70
C VAL A 146 -0.24 3.99 10.08
N ARG A 147 -0.77 3.99 11.30
CA ARG A 147 -1.63 5.07 11.79
C ARG A 147 -0.92 6.40 11.95
N ALA A 148 0.35 6.39 12.39
CA ALA A 148 1.15 7.60 12.52
C ALA A 148 1.44 8.23 11.15
N LEU A 149 1.86 7.42 10.17
CA LEU A 149 2.06 7.84 8.79
C LEU A 149 0.77 8.42 8.18
N TRP A 150 -0.36 7.74 8.40
CA TRP A 150 -1.65 8.19 7.88
C TRP A 150 -2.11 9.54 8.46
N ARG A 151 -1.80 9.82 9.74
CA ARG A 151 -2.15 11.10 10.38
C ARG A 151 -1.35 12.29 9.86
N VAL A 152 -0.13 12.05 9.37
CA VAL A 152 0.75 13.07 8.79
C VAL A 152 0.41 13.34 7.33
N GLN A 153 -0.30 12.44 6.69
CA GLN A 153 -0.77 12.67 5.31
C GLN A 153 -1.55 13.98 5.23
N PRO A 154 -1.35 14.81 4.20
CA PRO A 154 -2.10 16.04 4.04
C PRO A 154 -3.61 15.77 4.10
N SER A 155 -4.31 16.48 4.97
CA SER A 155 -5.76 16.49 4.97
C SER A 155 -6.26 16.94 3.60
N GLN A 156 -7.34 16.37 3.17
CA GLN A 156 -7.93 16.43 1.83
C GLN A 156 -8.29 17.83 1.30
N ASP A 157 -8.15 18.85 2.10
CA ASP A 157 -8.35 20.25 1.68
C ASP A 157 -7.21 20.76 0.79
N GLY A 158 -6.45 19.83 0.23
CA GLY A 158 -5.44 19.80 -0.85
C GLY A 158 -4.96 21.10 -1.52
N ARG A 159 -5.51 22.23 -1.14
CA ARG A 159 -5.18 23.53 -1.71
C ARG A 159 -4.16 24.33 -0.91
N ALA A 160 -3.90 23.99 0.34
CA ALA A 160 -3.23 24.92 1.25
C ALA A 160 -1.78 24.63 1.61
N GLY A 161 -1.08 23.67 1.04
CA GLY A 161 0.24 23.37 1.58
C GLY A 161 1.31 22.78 0.67
N LEU A 162 0.98 22.51 -0.58
CA LEU A 162 1.91 21.80 -1.47
C LEU A 162 2.79 22.69 -2.34
N LYS A 163 2.62 24.01 -2.27
CA LYS A 163 3.39 24.96 -3.09
C LYS A 163 4.75 25.31 -2.51
N ASP A 164 4.98 25.03 -1.22
CA ASP A 164 6.23 25.37 -0.54
C ASP A 164 7.13 24.13 -0.41
N GLU A 165 8.28 24.17 -1.05
CA GLU A 165 9.28 23.08 -1.05
C GLU A 165 9.84 22.79 0.36
N SER A 166 9.90 23.82 1.20
CA SER A 166 10.29 23.68 2.61
C SER A 166 9.31 22.79 3.39
N ASN A 167 8.02 22.97 3.17
CA ASN A 167 6.98 22.13 3.78
C ASN A 167 7.03 20.68 3.30
N ARG A 168 7.39 20.46 2.04
CA ARG A 168 7.56 19.11 1.48
C ARG A 168 8.75 18.39 2.11
N ALA A 169 9.88 19.05 2.18
CA ALA A 169 11.09 18.51 2.80
C ALA A 169 10.86 18.21 4.30
N HIS A 170 10.16 19.10 5.00
CA HIS A 170 9.78 18.86 6.40
C HIS A 170 8.90 17.63 6.56
N ARG A 171 7.86 17.47 5.75
CA ARG A 171 6.98 16.29 5.79
C ARG A 171 7.71 15.00 5.46
N ARG A 172 8.60 15.00 4.46
CA ARG A 172 9.44 13.84 4.15
C ARG A 172 10.27 13.41 5.35
N ARG A 173 10.95 14.36 6.01
CA ARG A 173 11.72 14.08 7.23
C ARG A 173 10.83 13.53 8.34
N GLN A 174 9.64 14.08 8.51
CA GLN A 174 8.68 13.59 9.50
C GLN A 174 8.21 12.17 9.20
N MET A 175 7.86 11.85 7.94
CA MET A 175 7.47 10.51 7.53
C MET A 175 8.62 9.51 7.70
N GLN A 176 9.84 9.89 7.32
CA GLN A 176 11.03 9.10 7.51
C GLN A 176 11.27 8.80 9.00
N ALA A 177 11.21 9.80 9.85
CA ALA A 177 11.38 9.63 11.29
C ALA A 177 10.29 8.76 11.95
N LEU A 178 9.07 8.81 11.43
CA LEU A 178 7.98 7.92 11.87
C LEU A 178 8.24 6.47 11.47
N LEU A 179 8.73 6.26 10.25
CA LEU A 179 9.07 4.94 9.73
C LEU A 179 10.22 4.32 10.55
N GLU A 180 11.28 5.07 10.79
CA GLU A 180 12.44 4.62 11.57
C GLU A 180 12.09 4.28 13.02
N ARG A 181 11.25 5.08 13.65
CA ARG A 181 10.77 4.81 15.02
C ARG A 181 9.87 3.57 15.08
N GLY A 182 9.11 3.30 14.05
CA GLY A 182 8.18 2.18 14.02
C GLY A 182 8.80 0.85 13.59
N ALA A 183 9.73 0.90 12.65
CA ALA A 183 10.30 -0.28 12.02
C ALA A 183 11.81 -0.44 12.25
N GLY A 184 12.39 0.37 13.13
CA GLY A 184 13.83 0.42 13.35
C GLY A 184 14.60 1.21 12.28
N PRO A 185 15.91 1.39 12.47
CA PRO A 185 16.75 2.00 11.45
C PRO A 185 16.73 1.18 10.16
N ALA A 186 16.94 1.86 9.04
CA ALA A 186 17.07 1.19 7.76
C ALA A 186 18.25 0.20 7.84
N LEU A 187 18.00 -1.05 7.48
CA LEU A 187 19.07 -2.01 7.27
C LEU A 187 19.90 -1.57 6.05
N PRO A 188 21.21 -1.86 6.01
CA PRO A 188 22.04 -1.51 4.86
C PRO A 188 21.45 -2.01 3.53
N ASP A 189 20.81 -3.17 3.55
CA ASP A 189 20.17 -3.83 2.40
C ASP A 189 18.64 -3.63 2.34
N ASP A 190 18.08 -2.68 3.11
CA ASP A 190 16.65 -2.39 3.06
C ASP A 190 16.31 -1.76 1.70
N PRO A 191 15.64 -2.49 0.78
CA PRO A 191 15.29 -1.97 -0.53
C PRO A 191 14.38 -0.75 -0.45
N ALA A 192 13.73 -0.55 0.69
CA ALA A 192 12.91 0.63 0.95
C ALA A 192 13.71 1.85 1.41
N ALA A 193 14.96 1.69 1.84
CA ALA A 193 15.76 2.80 2.36
C ALA A 193 16.05 3.86 1.31
N ALA A 194 16.25 3.44 0.07
CA ALA A 194 16.59 4.32 -1.05
C ALA A 194 15.38 4.86 -1.82
N LEU A 195 14.15 4.46 -1.45
CA LEU A 195 12.95 4.95 -2.13
C LEU A 195 12.77 6.46 -1.95
N GLN A 196 12.95 7.23 -3.01
CA GLN A 196 12.82 8.69 -2.98
C GLN A 196 11.43 9.22 -3.33
N GLY A 197 10.52 8.32 -3.63
CA GLY A 197 9.16 8.64 -4.08
C GLY A 197 9.06 8.71 -5.60
N VAL A 198 7.86 8.50 -6.09
CA VAL A 198 7.55 8.53 -7.50
C VAL A 198 7.02 9.90 -7.84
N ARG A 199 7.61 10.54 -8.84
CA ARG A 199 7.11 11.83 -9.35
C ARG A 199 5.83 11.66 -10.15
N PHE A 200 5.68 10.52 -10.83
CA PHE A 200 4.56 10.27 -11.73
C PHE A 200 4.04 8.85 -11.56
N LEU A 201 2.75 8.65 -11.70
CA LEU A 201 2.17 7.33 -11.85
C LEU A 201 2.51 6.75 -13.23
N PRO A 202 2.60 5.43 -13.37
CA PRO A 202 3.14 4.78 -14.57
C PRO A 202 2.26 4.88 -15.83
N TRP A 203 1.12 5.54 -15.75
CA TRP A 203 0.18 5.70 -16.87
C TRP A 203 0.02 7.17 -17.24
N ALA A 204 0.22 7.48 -18.51
CA ALA A 204 0.05 8.84 -19.04
C ALA A 204 -1.41 9.32 -18.97
N ASP A 205 -2.38 8.40 -19.00
CA ASP A 205 -3.81 8.66 -18.93
C ASP A 205 -4.39 8.64 -17.50
N TRP A 206 -3.53 8.53 -16.49
CA TRP A 206 -3.92 8.73 -15.11
C TRP A 206 -4.26 10.20 -14.81
N PRO A 207 -5.34 10.57 -14.20
CA PRO A 207 -6.30 9.76 -13.43
C PRO A 207 -7.54 9.29 -14.23
N ASN A 208 -7.57 9.44 -15.55
CA ASN A 208 -8.74 9.08 -16.36
C ASN A 208 -9.12 7.60 -16.20
N ARG A 209 -8.14 6.73 -15.96
CA ARG A 209 -8.36 5.30 -15.67
C ARG A 209 -9.21 5.04 -14.43
N LEU A 210 -9.33 6.01 -13.53
CA LEU A 210 -10.17 5.91 -12.33
C LEU A 210 -11.57 6.46 -12.54
N GLN A 211 -11.90 6.94 -13.75
CA GLN A 211 -13.15 7.59 -14.05
C GLN A 211 -14.05 6.71 -14.93
N GLY A 212 -15.36 6.92 -14.80
CA GLY A 212 -16.34 6.27 -15.65
C GLY A 212 -16.73 4.85 -15.23
N ALA A 213 -17.58 4.23 -16.05
CA ALA A 213 -18.13 2.90 -15.79
C ALA A 213 -17.12 1.74 -15.99
N ARG A 214 -15.96 2.04 -16.53
CA ARG A 214 -14.90 1.07 -16.83
C ARG A 214 -13.60 1.40 -16.08
N ALA A 215 -13.69 1.86 -14.84
CA ALA A 215 -12.51 2.04 -14.02
C ALA A 215 -11.72 0.72 -13.90
N GLU A 216 -10.42 0.78 -14.18
CA GLU A 216 -9.55 -0.38 -14.20
C GLU A 216 -8.81 -0.54 -12.88
N MET A 217 -8.46 -1.79 -12.54
CA MET A 217 -7.52 -2.07 -11.46
C MET A 217 -6.14 -1.56 -11.85
N ALA A 218 -5.43 -1.00 -10.87
CA ALA A 218 -4.08 -0.51 -11.06
C ALA A 218 -3.17 -1.06 -9.97
N PHE A 219 -2.03 -1.60 -10.40
CA PHE A 219 -0.98 -2.16 -9.53
C PHE A 219 0.37 -1.64 -9.98
N TRP A 220 1.25 -1.27 -9.05
CA TRP A 220 2.61 -0.86 -9.40
C TRP A 220 3.61 -1.21 -8.31
N GLN A 221 4.85 -1.42 -8.73
CA GLN A 221 6.01 -1.64 -7.88
C GLN A 221 7.07 -0.59 -8.18
N GLN A 222 7.92 -0.35 -7.19
CA GLN A 222 9.06 0.56 -7.29
C GLN A 222 10.33 -0.16 -6.87
N ASP A 223 11.44 0.15 -7.53
CA ASP A 223 12.76 -0.29 -7.10
C ASP A 223 13.29 0.53 -5.91
N ALA A 224 14.46 0.16 -5.42
CA ALA A 224 15.13 0.86 -4.34
C ALA A 224 15.45 2.33 -4.66
N GLN A 225 15.51 2.70 -5.91
CA GLN A 225 15.74 4.08 -6.38
C GLN A 225 14.45 4.85 -6.64
N GLY A 226 13.29 4.24 -6.38
CA GLY A 226 11.97 4.86 -6.59
C GLY A 226 11.52 4.88 -8.05
N ARG A 227 12.19 4.13 -8.93
CA ARG A 227 11.76 3.96 -10.32
C ARG A 227 10.68 2.89 -10.38
N PHE A 228 9.78 2.98 -11.35
CA PHE A 228 8.85 1.90 -11.62
C PHE A 228 9.57 0.70 -12.23
N ILE A 229 9.47 -0.45 -11.57
CA ILE A 229 9.92 -1.73 -12.11
C ILE A 229 8.78 -2.51 -12.76
N GLY A 230 7.55 -2.18 -12.43
CA GLY A 230 6.39 -2.81 -13.02
C GLY A 230 5.11 -2.04 -12.73
N ALA A 231 4.20 -2.06 -13.69
CA ALA A 231 2.85 -1.56 -13.56
C ALA A 231 1.91 -2.41 -14.41
N ALA A 232 0.78 -2.80 -13.85
CA ALA A 232 -0.16 -3.69 -14.50
C ALA A 232 -1.59 -3.45 -14.04
N ASN A 233 -2.55 -3.99 -14.78
CA ASN A 233 -3.95 -4.04 -14.40
C ASN A 233 -4.35 -5.36 -13.67
N ARG A 234 -3.37 -6.24 -13.44
CA ARG A 234 -3.54 -7.50 -12.69
C ARG A 234 -2.31 -7.75 -11.81
N LEU A 235 -2.53 -8.15 -10.57
CA LEU A 235 -1.46 -8.42 -9.61
C LEU A 235 -0.52 -9.55 -10.06
N GLN A 236 -1.08 -10.59 -10.67
CA GLN A 236 -0.32 -11.74 -11.17
C GLN A 236 0.79 -11.37 -12.17
N LYS A 237 0.60 -10.28 -12.95
CA LYS A 237 1.63 -9.80 -13.88
C LYS A 237 2.87 -9.22 -13.19
N LEU A 238 2.73 -8.80 -11.94
CA LEU A 238 3.84 -8.26 -11.14
C LEU A 238 4.50 -9.34 -10.26
N TRP A 239 3.75 -10.39 -9.92
CA TRP A 239 4.23 -11.48 -9.07
C TRP A 239 4.51 -12.79 -9.84
N GLY A 240 4.02 -12.94 -11.07
CA GLY A 240 4.12 -14.17 -11.84
C GLY A 240 5.17 -14.18 -12.95
N ASP A 241 5.56 -13.01 -13.44
CA ASP A 241 6.49 -12.86 -14.57
C ASP A 241 7.83 -12.28 -14.07
N ALA A 242 8.48 -12.94 -13.11
CA ALA A 242 9.92 -12.73 -12.95
C ALA A 242 10.62 -13.53 -14.07
N PRO A 243 11.48 -12.88 -14.90
CA PRO A 243 12.22 -13.53 -15.97
C PRO A 243 13.15 -14.64 -15.47
#